data_b830dd4c3a10267663a434a1e2f5456d
#
_entry.id   b830dd4c3a10267663a434a1e2f5456d
#
_cell.length_a   1.000
_cell.length_b   1.000
_cell.length_c   1.000
_cell.angle_alpha   90.00
_cell.angle_beta   90.00
_cell.angle_gamma   90.00
#
_symmetry.space_group_name_H-M   'P 1'
#
loop_
_entity.id
_entity.type
_entity.pdbx_description
1 polymer ?
#
loop_
_entity_poly.entity_id
_entity_poly.type
_entity_poly.pdbx_seq_one_letter_code
_entity_poly.pdbx_strand_id
1 'polypeptide(L)'
;MSFDFNNYLVPTVIEQSGRGERAFDIYSRLLKERIVFLVGPVTDESANLVVAQLLFLESENPDKDIFFYINSPGGSVTAGMSIYDTMNFIKPDVSTLCLGQAASMGAMLLTAGAKGKRFALPH
;
A
#
# COMPACT_ATOMS: atom_id res chain seq x y z
N MET A 1 -12.02 -8.29 13.70
CA MET A 1 -11.24 -8.19 13.25
C MET A 1 -11.13 -8.49 12.35
N SER A 2 -11.37 -8.47 12.11
CA SER A 2 -10.72 -8.27 11.62
C SER A 2 -10.15 -8.82 10.63
N PHE A 3 -9.63 -8.16 9.89
CA PHE A 3 -8.83 -8.79 9.05
C PHE A 3 -8.16 -9.80 9.82
N ASP A 4 -8.25 -10.91 9.30
CA ASP A 4 -7.85 -12.00 10.04
C ASP A 4 -6.40 -12.25 9.96
N PHE A 5 -5.63 -11.30 10.43
CA PHE A 5 -4.27 -11.60 10.74
C PHE A 5 -4.16 -12.77 11.69
N ASN A 6 -5.21 -13.02 12.46
CA ASN A 6 -5.22 -14.16 13.34
C ASN A 6 -5.15 -15.47 12.59
N ASN A 7 -5.58 -15.49 11.33
CA ASN A 7 -5.58 -16.69 10.51
C ASN A 7 -4.35 -16.80 9.62
N TYR A 8 -3.51 -15.78 9.62
CA TYR A 8 -2.32 -15.75 8.79
C TYR A 8 -1.11 -15.39 9.62
N LEU A 9 -0.09 -16.17 9.51
CA LEU A 9 1.19 -15.84 10.13
C LEU A 9 1.87 -14.79 9.27
N VAL A 10 2.09 -13.63 9.85
CA VAL A 10 2.88 -12.58 9.21
C VAL A 10 4.33 -12.80 9.61
N PRO A 11 5.21 -13.11 8.66
CA PRO A 11 6.61 -13.37 8.98
C PRO A 11 7.27 -12.18 9.66
N THR A 12 8.13 -12.47 10.61
CA THR A 12 8.95 -11.46 11.28
C THR A 12 10.32 -11.43 10.64
N VAL A 13 10.80 -10.24 10.35
CA VAL A 13 12.13 -10.01 9.80
C VAL A 13 12.99 -9.37 10.87
N ILE A 14 14.19 -9.90 11.07
CA ILE A 14 15.13 -9.39 12.05
C ILE A 14 16.26 -8.68 11.31
N GLU A 15 16.51 -7.43 11.66
CA GLU A 15 17.62 -6.66 11.10
C GLU A 15 18.69 -6.43 12.14
N GLN A 16 19.94 -6.60 11.74
CA GLN A 16 21.10 -6.27 12.53
C GLN A 16 21.54 -4.85 12.19
N SER A 17 21.88 -4.09 13.21
CA SER A 17 22.43 -2.76 13.01
C SER A 17 23.47 -2.49 14.08
N GLY A 18 24.20 -1.39 13.95
CA GLY A 18 25.16 -0.98 14.97
C GLY A 18 24.52 -0.71 16.34
N ARG A 19 23.20 -0.61 16.40
CA ARG A 19 22.43 -0.39 17.63
C ARG A 19 21.82 -1.68 18.17
N GLY A 20 22.11 -2.84 17.55
CA GLY A 20 21.57 -4.12 17.93
C GLY A 20 20.54 -4.64 16.94
N GLU A 21 19.76 -5.60 17.37
CA GLU A 21 18.73 -6.21 16.53
C GLU A 21 17.43 -5.44 16.60
N ARG A 22 16.72 -5.40 15.48
CA ARG A 22 15.39 -4.82 15.41
C ARG A 22 14.48 -5.77 14.64
N ALA A 23 13.33 -6.08 15.22
CA ALA A 23 12.35 -6.96 14.62
C ALA A 23 11.23 -6.16 13.95
N PHE A 24 10.84 -6.56 12.75
CA PHE A 24 9.72 -5.99 12.01
C PHE A 24 8.85 -7.12 11.49
N ASP A 25 7.53 -6.92 11.38
CA ASP A 25 6.75 -7.79 10.51
C ASP A 25 7.13 -7.45 9.06
N ILE A 26 6.83 -8.39 8.13
CA ILE A 26 7.28 -8.23 6.75
C ILE A 26 6.70 -6.96 6.11
N TYR A 27 5.46 -6.61 6.41
CA TYR A 27 4.84 -5.42 5.82
C TYR A 27 5.48 -4.14 6.37
N SER A 28 5.78 -4.09 7.66
CA SER A 28 6.47 -2.94 8.25
C SER A 28 7.87 -2.78 7.69
N ARG A 29 8.57 -3.90 7.43
CA ARG A 29 9.90 -3.84 6.83
C ARG A 29 9.83 -3.31 5.40
N LEU A 30 8.84 -3.76 4.61
CA LEU A 30 8.66 -3.28 3.25
C LEU A 30 8.22 -1.81 3.23
N LEU A 31 7.48 -1.38 4.24
CA LEU A 31 7.11 0.03 4.35
C LEU A 31 8.34 0.93 4.45
N LYS A 32 9.41 0.47 5.08
CA LYS A 32 10.66 1.22 5.11
C LYS A 32 11.24 1.44 3.71
N GLU A 33 10.91 0.55 2.77
CA GLU A 33 11.29 0.69 1.36
C GLU A 33 10.25 1.46 0.56
N ARG A 34 9.29 2.09 1.24
CA ARG A 34 8.22 2.89 0.68
C ARG A 34 7.21 2.08 -0.13
N ILE A 35 7.03 0.83 0.25
CA ILE A 35 6.07 -0.08 -0.39
C ILE A 35 4.84 -0.23 0.48
N VAL A 36 3.68 0.05 -0.10
CA VAL A 36 2.36 -0.07 0.55
C VAL A 36 1.55 -1.11 -0.21
N PHE A 37 0.87 -2.00 0.51
CA PHE A 37 0.05 -3.04 -0.09
C PHE A 37 -1.43 -2.79 0.15
N LEU A 38 -2.23 -3.08 -0.87
CA LEU A 38 -3.67 -3.27 -0.73
C LEU A 38 -3.97 -4.68 -1.24
N VAL A 39 -4.22 -5.60 -0.32
CA VAL A 39 -4.53 -6.99 -0.63
C VAL A 39 -5.92 -7.30 -0.09
N GLY A 40 -6.80 -7.76 -0.98
CA GLY A 40 -8.18 -8.06 -0.62
C GLY A 40 -9.13 -6.90 -0.86
N PRO A 41 -10.36 -6.99 -0.33
CA PRO A 41 -11.39 -5.97 -0.58
C PRO A 41 -11.02 -4.60 -0.03
N VAL A 42 -11.51 -3.57 -0.72
CA VAL A 42 -11.42 -2.19 -0.24
C VAL A 42 -12.53 -1.96 0.78
N THR A 43 -12.14 -1.81 2.03
CA THR A 43 -13.06 -1.54 3.14
C THR A 43 -12.62 -0.26 3.83
N ASP A 44 -13.45 0.25 4.76
CA ASP A 44 -13.03 1.41 5.54
C ASP A 44 -11.72 1.14 6.28
N GLU A 45 -11.58 -0.06 6.83
CA GLU A 45 -10.39 -0.43 7.59
C GLU A 45 -9.16 -0.52 6.70
N SER A 46 -9.24 -1.24 5.57
CA SER A 46 -8.10 -1.37 4.68
C SER A 46 -7.72 -0.02 4.07
N ALA A 47 -8.72 0.81 3.74
CA ALA A 47 -8.47 2.14 3.20
C ALA A 47 -7.78 3.04 4.22
N ASN A 48 -8.24 3.03 5.47
CA ASN A 48 -7.62 3.83 6.52
C ASN A 48 -6.16 3.47 6.74
N LEU A 49 -5.83 2.18 6.67
CA LEU A 49 -4.44 1.73 6.80
C LEU A 49 -3.58 2.21 5.63
N VAL A 50 -4.10 2.16 4.41
CA VAL A 50 -3.38 2.65 3.24
C VAL A 50 -3.17 4.15 3.33
N VAL A 51 -4.22 4.90 3.66
CA VAL A 51 -4.14 6.36 3.79
C VAL A 51 -3.11 6.76 4.85
N ALA A 52 -3.14 6.11 6.02
CA ALA A 52 -2.19 6.40 7.08
C ALA A 52 -0.75 6.15 6.63
N GLN A 53 -0.51 5.07 5.91
CA GLN A 53 0.83 4.74 5.41
C GLN A 53 1.31 5.74 4.36
N LEU A 54 0.41 6.16 3.45
CA LEU A 54 0.77 7.18 2.45
C LEU A 54 1.16 8.50 3.11
N LEU A 55 0.39 8.93 4.09
CA LEU A 55 0.68 10.17 4.82
C LEU A 55 1.99 10.06 5.62
N PHE A 56 2.23 8.90 6.22
CA PHE A 56 3.47 8.67 6.96
C PHE A 56 4.69 8.75 6.03
N LEU A 57 4.60 8.10 4.86
CA LEU A 57 5.70 8.10 3.92
C LEU A 57 5.97 9.50 3.35
N GLU A 58 4.92 10.28 3.13
CA GLU A 58 5.11 11.68 2.74
C GLU A 58 5.87 12.45 3.82
N SER A 59 5.52 12.24 5.09
CA SER A 59 6.19 12.93 6.18
C SER A 59 7.66 12.54 6.30
N GLU A 60 8.01 11.30 5.96
CA GLU A 60 9.39 10.81 6.01
C GLU A 60 10.24 11.40 4.90
N ASN A 61 9.73 11.46 3.71
CA ASN A 61 10.42 12.06 2.58
C ASN A 61 9.42 12.43 1.48
N PRO A 62 9.08 13.73 1.35
CA PRO A 62 8.09 14.15 0.38
C PRO A 62 8.58 14.12 -1.07
N ASP A 63 9.86 13.87 -1.29
CA ASP A 63 10.45 13.94 -2.64
C ASP A 63 10.67 12.57 -3.28
N LYS A 64 10.49 11.48 -2.53
CA LYS A 64 10.69 10.15 -3.07
C LYS A 64 9.37 9.47 -3.41
N ASP A 65 9.39 8.70 -4.49
CA ASP A 65 8.22 7.93 -4.93
C ASP A 65 7.77 6.93 -3.87
N ILE A 66 6.48 6.67 -3.87
CA ILE A 66 5.84 5.62 -3.08
C ILE A 66 5.41 4.54 -4.05
N PHE A 67 5.54 3.27 -3.64
CA PHE A 67 5.19 2.13 -4.47
C PHE A 67 3.95 1.46 -3.87
N PHE A 68 2.86 1.48 -4.62
CA PHE A 68 1.57 0.99 -4.14
C PHE A 68 1.20 -0.28 -4.93
N TYR A 69 1.26 -1.42 -4.25
CA TYR A 69 1.01 -2.72 -4.83
C TYR A 69 -0.43 -3.14 -4.54
N ILE A 70 -1.18 -3.46 -5.60
CA ILE A 70 -2.61 -3.70 -5.53
C ILE A 70 -2.94 -5.12 -5.99
N ASN A 71 -3.64 -5.85 -5.12
CA ASN A 71 -4.22 -7.14 -5.44
C ASN A 71 -5.61 -7.16 -4.79
N SER A 72 -6.59 -6.60 -5.50
CA SER A 72 -7.91 -6.35 -4.93
C SER A 72 -9.03 -6.54 -5.94
N PRO A 73 -10.14 -7.17 -5.54
CA PRO A 73 -11.35 -7.26 -6.36
C PRO A 73 -12.16 -5.96 -6.36
N GLY A 74 -11.72 -4.95 -5.60
CA GLY A 74 -12.47 -3.73 -5.39
C GLY A 74 -13.21 -3.75 -4.06
N GLY A 75 -14.29 -2.98 -3.97
CA GLY A 75 -15.06 -2.90 -2.73
C GLY A 75 -15.75 -1.54 -2.59
N SER A 76 -15.70 -0.98 -1.40
CA SER A 76 -16.38 0.27 -1.09
C SER A 76 -15.85 1.42 -1.94
N VAL A 77 -16.74 2.10 -2.65
CA VAL A 77 -16.39 3.26 -3.47
C VAL A 77 -15.92 4.40 -2.58
N THR A 78 -16.63 4.68 -1.49
CA THR A 78 -16.27 5.77 -0.58
C THR A 78 -14.90 5.55 0.05
N ALA A 79 -14.64 4.32 0.50
CA ALA A 79 -13.34 3.97 1.08
C ALA A 79 -12.24 4.10 0.04
N GLY A 80 -12.48 3.61 -1.18
CA GLY A 80 -11.51 3.73 -2.27
C GLY A 80 -11.21 5.17 -2.64
N MET A 81 -12.24 6.03 -2.59
CA MET A 81 -12.05 7.45 -2.88
C MET A 81 -11.14 8.13 -1.85
N SER A 82 -11.15 7.68 -0.60
CA SER A 82 -10.24 8.24 0.40
C SER A 82 -8.77 7.95 0.04
N ILE A 83 -8.51 6.76 -0.50
CA ILE A 83 -7.16 6.43 -1.00
C ILE A 83 -6.82 7.30 -2.21
N TYR A 84 -7.74 7.37 -3.17
CA TYR A 84 -7.56 8.15 -4.38
C TYR A 84 -7.24 9.62 -4.07
N ASP A 85 -8.04 10.22 -3.20
CA ASP A 85 -7.84 11.60 -2.81
C ASP A 85 -6.48 11.82 -2.14
N THR A 86 -6.07 10.88 -1.29
CA THR A 86 -4.77 10.96 -0.63
C THR A 86 -3.63 10.84 -1.64
N MET A 87 -3.74 9.93 -2.61
CA MET A 87 -2.73 9.79 -3.66
C MET A 87 -2.54 11.08 -4.44
N ASN A 88 -3.63 11.82 -4.66
CA ASN A 88 -3.56 13.10 -5.37
C ASN A 88 -3.13 14.26 -4.49
N PHE A 89 -3.34 14.16 -3.19
CA PHE A 89 -3.05 15.22 -2.24
C PHE A 89 -1.57 15.28 -1.86
N ILE A 90 -0.95 14.11 -1.67
CA ILE A 90 0.44 14.06 -1.19
C ILE A 90 1.41 14.46 -2.29
N LYS A 91 2.58 14.97 -1.88
CA LYS A 91 3.59 15.43 -2.83
C LYS A 91 4.29 14.30 -3.58
N PRO A 92 4.67 13.17 -2.95
CA PRO A 92 5.34 12.10 -3.69
C PRO A 92 4.47 11.53 -4.80
N ASP A 93 5.09 11.17 -5.92
CA ASP A 93 4.43 10.37 -6.92
C ASP A 93 4.15 8.98 -6.35
N VAL A 94 2.97 8.44 -6.65
CA VAL A 94 2.62 7.08 -6.27
C VAL A 94 2.68 6.21 -7.51
N SER A 95 3.64 5.29 -7.54
CA SER A 95 3.74 4.29 -8.58
C SER A 95 2.85 3.12 -8.21
N THR A 96 2.03 2.64 -9.13
CA THR A 96 1.10 1.55 -8.86
C THR A 96 1.48 0.29 -9.62
N LEU A 97 1.33 -0.87 -8.99
CA LEU A 97 1.60 -2.16 -9.60
C LEU A 97 0.48 -3.14 -9.26
N CYS A 98 -0.13 -3.72 -10.28
CA CYS A 98 -1.12 -4.77 -10.08
C CYS A 98 -0.41 -6.11 -9.94
N LEU A 99 -0.66 -6.77 -8.81
CA LEU A 99 -0.22 -8.14 -8.55
C LEU A 99 -1.46 -9.03 -8.48
N GLY A 100 -1.64 -9.88 -9.48
CA GLY A 100 -2.80 -10.75 -9.53
C GLY A 100 -4.02 -10.04 -10.09
N GLN A 101 -4.74 -9.30 -9.26
CA GLN A 101 -6.03 -8.72 -9.65
C GLN A 101 -6.14 -7.26 -9.24
N ALA A 102 -6.67 -6.44 -10.15
CA ALA A 102 -7.13 -5.10 -9.81
C ALA A 102 -8.45 -4.88 -10.57
N ALA A 103 -9.57 -4.99 -9.88
CA ALA A 103 -10.90 -4.89 -10.48
C ALA A 103 -11.71 -3.81 -9.79
N SER A 104 -12.70 -3.22 -10.50
CA SER A 104 -13.57 -2.17 -9.97
C SER A 104 -12.77 -1.04 -9.32
N MET A 105 -12.99 -0.79 -8.04
CA MET A 105 -12.25 0.24 -7.29
C MET A 105 -10.74 -0.04 -7.29
N GLY A 106 -10.34 -1.32 -7.28
CA GLY A 106 -8.92 -1.68 -7.40
C GLY A 106 -8.33 -1.22 -8.73
N ALA A 107 -9.08 -1.36 -9.82
CA ALA A 107 -8.65 -0.89 -11.13
C ALA A 107 -8.54 0.63 -11.17
N MET A 108 -9.48 1.32 -10.54
CA MET A 108 -9.44 2.78 -10.45
C MET A 108 -8.18 3.26 -9.72
N LEU A 109 -7.84 2.61 -8.61
CA LEU A 109 -6.64 2.96 -7.84
C LEU A 109 -5.37 2.67 -8.63
N LEU A 110 -5.34 1.58 -9.39
CA LEU A 110 -4.21 1.27 -10.26
C LEU A 110 -4.00 2.38 -11.28
N THR A 111 -5.09 2.84 -11.91
CA THR A 111 -5.01 3.90 -12.94
C THR A 111 -4.77 5.28 -12.34
N ALA A 112 -4.94 5.43 -11.04
CA ALA A 112 -4.68 6.69 -10.34
C ALA A 112 -3.18 6.91 -10.07
N GLY A 113 -2.34 5.91 -10.34
CA GLY A 113 -0.90 6.06 -10.22
C GLY A 113 -0.36 7.17 -11.11
N ALA A 114 0.82 7.66 -10.78
CA ALA A 114 1.47 8.73 -11.54
C ALA A 114 1.68 8.29 -12.99
N LYS A 115 1.54 9.24 -13.91
CA LYS A 115 1.66 8.96 -15.33
C LYS A 115 3.04 8.37 -15.63
N GLY A 116 3.04 7.26 -16.35
CA GLY A 116 4.27 6.53 -16.68
C GLY A 116 4.78 5.62 -15.58
N LYS A 117 4.07 5.56 -14.45
CA LYS A 117 4.47 4.76 -13.28
C LYS A 117 3.39 3.79 -12.85
N ARG A 118 2.61 3.31 -13.80
CA ARG A 118 1.53 2.33 -13.58
C ARG A 118 1.88 1.05 -14.29
N PHE A 119 1.87 -0.07 -13.55
CA PHE A 119 2.35 -1.34 -14.07
C PHE A 119 1.38 -2.46 -13.72
N ALA A 120 1.34 -3.47 -14.57
CA ALA A 120 0.64 -4.71 -14.31
C ALA A 120 1.51 -5.85 -14.81
N LEU A 121 1.60 -6.92 -14.01
CA LEU A 121 2.36 -8.08 -14.44
C LEU A 121 1.52 -8.90 -15.43
N PRO A 122 2.14 -9.47 -16.47
CA PRO A 122 1.41 -10.30 -17.43
C PRO A 122 0.98 -11.61 -16.78
N HIS A 123 -0.16 -12.14 -17.23
CA HIS A 123 -0.68 -13.41 -16.76
C HIS A 123 -0.47 -14.50 -17.79
#